data_16464830eb4dbd25adccb98439b92388
#
_entry.id   16464830eb4dbd25adccb98439b92388
#
_cell.length_a   1.000
_cell.length_b   1.000
_cell.length_c   1.000
_cell.angle_alpha   90.00
_cell.angle_beta   90.00
_cell.angle_gamma   90.00
#
_symmetry.space_group_name_H-M   'P 1'
#
loop_
_entity.id
_entity.type
_entity.pdbx_description
1 polymer ?
#
loop_
_entity_poly.entity_id
_entity_poly.type
_entity_poly.pdbx_seq_one_letter_code
_entity_poly.pdbx_strand_id
1 'polypeptide(L)'
;MAAMTQFIRLHVYDLLGLVLSMGSVWLYQLYLGRRIRRDPSFSALYGMNAARAAWVEGVMRDGRDILAIQTLRNSTMASSFMASTAILLIIGVLTLSSQGDKLSGTWLALNALGHASAEMWLFKLLFLLFDLLFAFFAFCLSIRHYHHIGYQINVPRNLQLECTTPLHVAAELNRAAIYYRLGMRAFYFTVPLLLWLFGPLWIVGATALVLYFLYHLDRAPRNDAELTQ
;
A
#
# COMPACT_ATOMS: atom_id res chain seq x y z
N MET A 1 0.89 -12.15 33.97
CA MET A 1 1.95 -12.96 33.33
C MET A 1 1.48 -14.36 32.89
N ALA A 2 0.88 -15.15 33.79
CA ALA A 2 0.44 -16.52 33.45
C ALA A 2 -0.54 -16.62 32.26
N ALA A 3 -1.56 -15.74 32.19
CA ALA A 3 -2.52 -15.72 31.06
C ALA A 3 -1.86 -15.44 29.70
N MET A 4 -0.91 -14.51 29.65
CA MET A 4 -0.18 -14.17 28.40
C MET A 4 0.71 -15.33 27.95
N THR A 5 1.35 -16.03 28.88
CA THR A 5 2.19 -17.21 28.55
C THR A 5 1.33 -18.37 28.05
N GLN A 6 0.14 -18.54 28.60
CA GLN A 6 -0.82 -19.56 28.15
C GLN A 6 -1.37 -19.23 26.76
N PHE A 7 -1.74 -17.97 26.48
CA PHE A 7 -2.15 -17.50 25.17
C PHE A 7 -1.08 -17.78 24.09
N ILE A 8 0.17 -17.42 24.37
CA ILE A 8 1.29 -17.64 23.42
C ILE A 8 1.47 -19.14 23.12
N ARG A 9 1.39 -20.00 24.12
CA ARG A 9 1.54 -21.46 23.94
C ARG A 9 0.42 -22.05 23.09
N LEU A 10 -0.81 -21.61 23.28
CA LEU A 10 -1.98 -22.09 22.54
C LEU A 10 -1.96 -21.65 21.06
N HIS A 11 -1.45 -20.44 20.79
CA HIS A 11 -1.47 -19.82 19.46
C HIS A 11 -0.10 -19.69 18.81
N VAL A 12 0.86 -20.51 19.22
CA VAL A 12 2.26 -20.45 18.74
C VAL A 12 2.36 -20.53 17.22
N TYR A 13 1.56 -21.35 16.56
CA TYR A 13 1.58 -21.49 15.09
C TYR A 13 1.06 -20.24 14.37
N ASP A 14 -0.01 -19.63 14.86
CA ASP A 14 -0.55 -18.38 14.32
C ASP A 14 0.43 -17.21 14.48
N LEU A 15 1.05 -17.11 15.65
CA LEU A 15 2.07 -16.10 15.92
C LEU A 15 3.34 -16.31 15.10
N LEU A 16 3.79 -17.55 14.93
CA LEU A 16 4.92 -17.89 14.04
C LEU A 16 4.60 -17.55 12.58
N GLY A 17 3.39 -17.86 12.11
CA GLY A 17 2.95 -17.50 10.76
C GLY A 17 2.98 -15.99 10.54
N LEU A 18 2.50 -15.20 11.51
CA LEU A 18 2.54 -13.74 11.47
C LEU A 18 3.99 -13.21 11.45
N VAL A 19 4.84 -13.71 12.37
CA VAL A 19 6.25 -13.28 12.46
C VAL A 19 7.02 -13.62 11.18
N LEU A 20 6.82 -14.80 10.62
CA LEU A 20 7.44 -15.22 9.35
C LEU A 20 6.96 -14.33 8.19
N SER A 21 5.67 -14.03 8.13
CA SER A 21 5.10 -13.15 7.10
C SER A 21 5.63 -11.72 7.23
N MET A 22 5.57 -11.13 8.42
CA MET A 22 6.12 -9.78 8.67
C MET A 22 7.63 -9.72 8.43
N GLY A 23 8.37 -10.75 8.87
CA GLY A 23 9.80 -10.88 8.64
C GLY A 23 10.16 -10.95 7.17
N SER A 24 9.42 -11.73 6.37
CA SER A 24 9.63 -11.83 4.91
C SER A 24 9.35 -10.51 4.19
N VAL A 25 8.29 -9.78 4.57
CA VAL A 25 7.98 -8.44 4.06
C VAL A 25 9.10 -7.47 4.40
N TRP A 26 9.59 -7.47 5.64
CA TRP A 26 10.67 -6.61 6.08
C TRP A 26 11.98 -6.91 5.35
N LEU A 27 12.33 -8.17 5.20
CA LEU A 27 13.51 -8.62 4.43
C LEU A 27 13.42 -8.19 2.97
N TYR A 28 12.24 -8.32 2.35
CA TYR A 28 11.99 -7.84 0.99
C TYR A 28 12.18 -6.32 0.88
N GLN A 29 11.68 -5.53 1.83
CA GLN A 29 11.86 -4.08 1.83
C GLN A 29 13.34 -3.68 1.99
N LEU A 30 14.09 -4.39 2.86
CA LEU A 30 15.53 -4.19 3.00
C LEU A 30 16.30 -4.55 1.73
N TYR A 31 15.96 -5.68 1.11
CA TYR A 31 16.54 -6.10 -0.17
C TYR A 31 16.30 -5.04 -1.24
N LEU A 32 15.03 -4.64 -1.42
CA LEU A 32 14.64 -3.63 -2.41
C LEU A 32 15.35 -2.30 -2.16
N GLY A 33 15.37 -1.83 -0.92
CA GLY A 33 16.05 -0.58 -0.55
C GLY A 33 17.57 -0.62 -0.82
N ARG A 34 18.23 -1.74 -0.52
CA ARG A 34 19.64 -1.93 -0.84
C ARG A 34 19.89 -1.98 -2.35
N ARG A 35 19.01 -2.65 -3.08
CA ARG A 35 19.12 -2.79 -4.53
C ARG A 35 18.95 -1.43 -5.23
N ILE A 36 17.96 -0.65 -4.86
CA ILE A 36 17.71 0.70 -5.40
C ILE A 36 18.87 1.66 -5.09
N ARG A 37 19.49 1.54 -3.91
CA ARG A 37 20.65 2.37 -3.56
C ARG A 37 21.88 2.05 -4.43
N ARG A 38 22.05 0.80 -4.87
CA ARG A 38 23.16 0.38 -5.74
C ARG A 38 22.91 0.71 -7.21
N ASP A 39 21.67 0.57 -7.63
CA ASP A 39 21.23 0.79 -9.00
C ASP A 39 19.82 1.42 -8.99
N PRO A 40 19.74 2.76 -9.04
CA PRO A 40 18.45 3.46 -9.08
C PRO A 40 17.59 3.10 -10.28
N SER A 41 18.19 2.73 -11.42
CA SER A 41 17.49 2.37 -12.66
C SER A 41 16.74 1.04 -12.55
N PHE A 42 17.10 0.19 -11.58
CA PHE A 42 16.40 -1.05 -11.29
C PHE A 42 14.92 -0.84 -10.93
N SER A 43 14.60 0.31 -10.33
CA SER A 43 13.24 0.59 -9.85
C SER A 43 12.41 1.32 -10.89
N ALA A 44 11.25 0.76 -11.23
CA ALA A 44 10.24 1.44 -12.04
C ALA A 44 9.88 2.83 -11.48
N LEU A 45 9.99 3.02 -10.16
CA LEU A 45 9.70 4.27 -9.48
C LEU A 45 10.64 5.40 -9.90
N TYR A 46 11.94 5.11 -10.13
CA TYR A 46 12.91 6.13 -10.51
C TYR A 46 12.55 6.78 -11.84
N GLY A 47 12.27 5.95 -12.86
CA GLY A 47 11.82 6.43 -14.17
C GLY A 47 10.50 7.22 -14.07
N MET A 48 9.54 6.73 -13.28
CA MET A 48 8.27 7.42 -13.10
C MET A 48 8.39 8.75 -12.37
N ASN A 49 9.30 8.89 -11.40
CA ASN A 49 9.54 10.16 -10.72
C ASN A 49 10.15 11.19 -11.68
N ALA A 50 11.12 10.77 -12.53
CA ALA A 50 11.69 11.62 -13.55
C ALA A 50 10.66 12.05 -14.62
N ALA A 51 9.83 11.10 -15.06
CA ALA A 51 8.76 11.38 -16.03
C ALA A 51 7.72 12.39 -15.47
N ARG A 52 7.34 12.27 -14.19
CA ARG A 52 6.45 13.25 -13.57
C ARG A 52 7.09 14.63 -13.47
N ALA A 53 8.37 14.71 -13.14
CA ALA A 53 9.09 15.98 -13.07
C ALA A 53 9.15 16.65 -14.45
N ALA A 54 9.49 15.91 -15.49
CA ALA A 54 9.49 16.42 -16.86
C ALA A 54 8.09 16.84 -17.33
N TRP A 55 7.05 16.06 -16.95
CA TRP A 55 5.67 16.40 -17.26
C TRP A 55 5.25 17.73 -16.61
N VAL A 56 5.52 17.94 -15.31
CA VAL A 56 5.23 19.18 -14.59
C VAL A 56 5.93 20.36 -15.28
N GLU A 57 7.23 20.22 -15.59
CA GLU A 57 8.00 21.26 -16.27
C GLU A 57 7.37 21.61 -17.63
N GLY A 58 7.01 20.61 -18.44
CA GLY A 58 6.39 20.81 -19.75
C GLY A 58 5.01 21.50 -19.63
N VAL A 59 4.15 21.02 -18.73
CA VAL A 59 2.81 21.60 -18.52
C VAL A 59 2.89 23.04 -18.09
N MET A 60 3.71 23.35 -17.09
CA MET A 60 3.86 24.71 -16.57
C MET A 60 4.54 25.66 -17.57
N ARG A 61 5.48 25.15 -18.42
CA ARG A 61 6.12 25.95 -19.45
C ARG A 61 5.16 26.29 -20.58
N ASP A 62 4.38 25.31 -21.02
CA ASP A 62 3.53 25.41 -22.22
C ASP A 62 2.14 25.95 -21.90
N GLY A 63 1.78 26.18 -20.63
CA GLY A 63 0.47 26.67 -20.20
C GLY A 63 -0.66 25.68 -20.48
N ARG A 64 -0.41 24.35 -20.34
CA ARG A 64 -1.40 23.31 -20.63
C ARG A 64 -2.31 23.02 -19.43
N ASP A 65 -2.98 24.04 -18.91
CA ASP A 65 -3.74 24.02 -17.65
C ASP A 65 -4.86 22.99 -17.65
N ILE A 66 -5.60 22.85 -18.76
CA ILE A 66 -6.71 21.89 -18.88
C ILE A 66 -6.18 20.46 -18.76
N LEU A 67 -5.07 20.14 -19.41
CA LEU A 67 -4.45 18.81 -19.32
C LEU A 67 -4.00 18.51 -17.89
N ALA A 68 -3.38 19.50 -17.21
CA ALA A 68 -2.97 19.36 -15.83
C ALA A 68 -4.15 19.05 -14.90
N ILE A 69 -5.21 19.86 -14.99
CA ILE A 69 -6.42 19.69 -14.17
C ILE A 69 -7.05 18.33 -14.41
N GLN A 70 -7.18 17.87 -15.65
CA GLN A 70 -7.76 16.56 -15.97
C GLN A 70 -6.92 15.41 -15.40
N THR A 71 -5.60 15.46 -15.53
CA THR A 71 -4.70 14.44 -14.99
C THR A 71 -4.77 14.37 -13.47
N LEU A 72 -4.72 15.52 -12.80
CA LEU A 72 -4.83 15.61 -11.33
C LEU A 72 -6.19 15.14 -10.85
N ARG A 73 -7.27 15.53 -11.54
CA ARG A 73 -8.63 15.07 -11.23
C ARG A 73 -8.74 13.56 -11.29
N ASN A 74 -8.21 12.93 -12.34
CA ASN A 74 -8.24 11.47 -12.48
C ASN A 74 -7.45 10.79 -11.35
N SER A 75 -6.28 11.32 -10.97
CA SER A 75 -5.48 10.80 -9.86
C SER A 75 -6.18 10.96 -8.52
N THR A 76 -6.83 12.10 -8.29
CA THR A 76 -7.62 12.37 -7.08
C THR A 76 -8.83 11.43 -7.01
N MET A 77 -9.55 11.23 -8.12
CA MET A 77 -10.69 10.31 -8.20
C MET A 77 -10.25 8.88 -7.89
N ALA A 78 -9.15 8.40 -8.47
CA ALA A 78 -8.62 7.07 -8.18
C ALA A 78 -8.30 6.90 -6.69
N SER A 79 -7.62 7.87 -6.08
CA SER A 79 -7.30 7.85 -4.65
C SER A 79 -8.55 7.88 -3.78
N SER A 80 -9.57 8.68 -4.14
CA SER A 80 -10.84 8.77 -3.41
C SER A 80 -11.62 7.47 -3.49
N PHE A 81 -11.61 6.81 -4.65
CA PHE A 81 -12.26 5.51 -4.83
C PHE A 81 -11.62 4.45 -3.93
N MET A 82 -10.29 4.42 -3.87
CA MET A 82 -9.57 3.50 -2.99
C MET A 82 -9.81 3.81 -1.50
N ALA A 83 -9.85 5.07 -1.10
CA ALA A 83 -10.19 5.47 0.26
C ALA A 83 -11.60 5.02 0.66
N SER A 84 -12.59 5.23 -0.22
CA SER A 84 -13.96 4.77 0.01
C SER A 84 -14.04 3.25 0.12
N THR A 85 -13.31 2.53 -0.72
CA THR A 85 -13.22 1.06 -0.64
C THR A 85 -12.63 0.61 0.70
N ALA A 86 -11.58 1.30 1.19
CA ALA A 86 -11.01 1.00 2.50
C ALA A 86 -12.06 1.15 3.63
N ILE A 87 -12.85 2.22 3.62
CA ILE A 87 -13.94 2.42 4.60
C ILE A 87 -14.99 1.31 4.53
N LEU A 88 -15.41 0.90 3.34
CA LEU A 88 -16.37 -0.19 3.17
C LEU A 88 -15.83 -1.51 3.74
N LEU A 89 -14.54 -1.80 3.50
CA LEU A 89 -13.88 -2.99 4.05
C LEU A 89 -13.76 -2.90 5.58
N ILE A 90 -13.46 -1.73 6.14
CA ILE A 90 -13.44 -1.50 7.60
C ILE A 90 -14.80 -1.82 8.21
N ILE A 91 -15.89 -1.34 7.62
CA ILE A 91 -17.25 -1.65 8.08
C ILE A 91 -17.48 -3.17 8.02
N GLY A 92 -17.04 -3.84 6.95
CA GLY A 92 -17.08 -5.30 6.83
C GLY A 92 -16.35 -6.01 7.96
N VAL A 93 -15.13 -5.58 8.29
CA VAL A 93 -14.33 -6.14 9.40
C VAL A 93 -15.03 -5.94 10.74
N LEU A 94 -15.59 -4.75 11.00
CA LEU A 94 -16.34 -4.48 12.24
C LEU A 94 -17.61 -5.35 12.33
N THR A 95 -18.27 -5.58 11.20
CA THR A 95 -19.44 -6.49 11.14
C THR A 95 -19.03 -7.93 11.44
N LEU A 96 -17.91 -8.40 10.87
CA LEU A 96 -17.36 -9.74 11.17
C LEU A 96 -16.97 -9.89 12.65
N SER A 97 -16.46 -8.83 13.26
CA SER A 97 -16.12 -8.81 14.68
C SER A 97 -17.33 -9.06 15.57
N SER A 98 -18.49 -8.52 15.20
CA SER A 98 -19.74 -8.72 15.97
C SER A 98 -20.36 -10.14 15.84
N GLN A 99 -19.91 -10.92 14.86
CA GLN A 99 -20.43 -12.27 14.56
C GLN A 99 -19.47 -13.40 14.99
N GLY A 100 -18.44 -13.07 15.77
CA GLY A 100 -17.34 -14.00 16.11
C GLY A 100 -17.79 -15.35 16.66
N ASP A 101 -18.82 -15.38 17.54
CA ASP A 101 -19.32 -16.59 18.17
C ASP A 101 -20.00 -17.57 17.18
N LYS A 102 -20.64 -17.04 16.13
CA LYS A 102 -21.35 -17.86 15.12
C LYS A 102 -20.42 -18.37 14.03
N LEU A 103 -19.41 -17.60 13.70
CA LEU A 103 -18.49 -17.88 12.57
C LEU A 103 -17.31 -18.76 12.99
N SER A 104 -16.88 -18.70 14.25
CA SER A 104 -15.72 -19.47 14.73
C SER A 104 -15.83 -20.97 14.48
N GLY A 105 -17.02 -21.55 14.59
CA GLY A 105 -17.26 -22.96 14.34
C GLY A 105 -17.09 -23.39 12.86
N THR A 106 -17.49 -22.55 11.92
CA THR A 106 -17.45 -22.87 10.47
C THR A 106 -16.02 -22.70 9.90
N TRP A 107 -15.30 -21.70 10.39
CA TRP A 107 -13.92 -21.42 9.94
C TRP A 107 -12.90 -22.41 10.54
N LEU A 108 -13.25 -23.04 11.67
CA LEU A 108 -12.46 -24.12 12.27
C LEU A 108 -12.26 -25.31 11.36
N ALA A 109 -13.23 -25.63 10.50
CA ALA A 109 -13.14 -26.76 9.58
C ALA A 109 -12.02 -26.58 8.53
N LEU A 110 -11.60 -25.34 8.25
CA LEU A 110 -10.53 -25.02 7.30
C LEU A 110 -9.17 -24.75 7.99
N ASN A 111 -9.15 -24.67 9.33
CA ASN A 111 -7.93 -24.48 10.09
C ASN A 111 -7.24 -25.81 10.37
N ALA A 112 -6.36 -26.23 9.46
CA ALA A 112 -5.62 -27.49 9.58
C ALA A 112 -4.59 -27.49 10.74
N LEU A 113 -4.17 -26.31 11.23
CA LEU A 113 -3.14 -26.12 12.28
C LEU A 113 -3.48 -24.89 13.12
N GLY A 114 -3.83 -25.09 14.38
CA GLY A 114 -4.06 -24.01 15.33
C GLY A 114 -5.31 -24.22 16.20
N HIS A 115 -5.34 -23.53 17.33
CA HIS A 115 -6.51 -23.51 18.22
C HIS A 115 -7.35 -22.29 17.90
N ALA A 116 -8.61 -22.50 17.52
CA ALA A 116 -9.54 -21.40 17.39
C ALA A 116 -9.97 -20.94 18.79
N SER A 117 -9.71 -19.68 19.06
CA SER A 117 -10.27 -18.97 20.20
C SER A 117 -10.85 -17.64 19.72
N ALA A 118 -11.89 -17.17 20.42
CA ALA A 118 -12.48 -15.85 20.15
C ALA A 118 -11.44 -14.72 20.28
N GLU A 119 -10.51 -14.86 21.21
CA GLU A 119 -9.42 -13.90 21.43
C GLU A 119 -8.50 -13.82 20.20
N MET A 120 -8.09 -14.97 19.63
CA MET A 120 -7.23 -15.00 18.44
C MET A 120 -7.97 -14.49 17.20
N TRP A 121 -9.25 -14.76 17.08
CA TRP A 121 -10.11 -14.21 16.05
C TRP A 121 -10.13 -12.68 16.08
N LEU A 122 -10.41 -12.10 17.24
CA LEU A 122 -10.38 -10.64 17.43
C LEU A 122 -9.01 -10.05 17.16
N PHE A 123 -7.94 -10.73 17.56
CA PHE A 123 -6.56 -10.31 17.28
C PHE A 123 -6.27 -10.23 15.78
N LYS A 124 -6.68 -11.25 15.01
CA LYS A 124 -6.54 -11.26 13.54
C LYS A 124 -7.33 -10.14 12.88
N LEU A 125 -8.58 -9.92 13.32
CA LEU A 125 -9.42 -8.82 12.81
C LEU A 125 -8.83 -7.44 13.16
N LEU A 126 -8.20 -7.30 14.31
CA LEU A 126 -7.54 -6.05 14.71
C LEU A 126 -6.37 -5.72 13.78
N PHE A 127 -5.53 -6.71 13.41
CA PHE A 127 -4.46 -6.50 12.43
C PHE A 127 -5.00 -6.10 11.07
N LEU A 128 -6.07 -6.76 10.61
CA LEU A 128 -6.74 -6.41 9.35
C LEU A 128 -7.32 -4.99 9.40
N LEU A 129 -7.91 -4.60 10.52
CA LEU A 129 -8.44 -3.25 10.75
C LEU A 129 -7.34 -2.20 10.68
N PHE A 130 -6.19 -2.44 11.32
CA PHE A 130 -5.05 -1.52 11.27
C PHE A 130 -4.48 -1.36 9.87
N ASP A 131 -4.37 -2.44 9.10
CA ASP A 131 -3.91 -2.40 7.71
C ASP A 131 -4.85 -1.55 6.83
N LEU A 132 -6.16 -1.75 6.96
CA LEU A 132 -7.16 -0.98 6.21
C LEU A 132 -7.22 0.49 6.63
N LEU A 133 -7.08 0.80 7.93
CA LEU A 133 -6.96 2.18 8.41
C LEU A 133 -5.71 2.85 7.86
N PHE A 134 -4.58 2.15 7.85
CA PHE A 134 -3.34 2.65 7.25
C PHE A 134 -3.53 2.95 5.75
N ALA A 135 -4.18 2.04 5.00
CA ALA A 135 -4.51 2.25 3.60
C ALA A 135 -5.38 3.49 3.41
N PHE A 136 -6.45 3.63 4.21
CA PHE A 136 -7.34 4.79 4.18
C PHE A 136 -6.59 6.11 4.38
N PHE A 137 -5.78 6.22 5.45
CA PHE A 137 -5.02 7.44 5.72
C PHE A 137 -3.98 7.73 4.62
N ALA A 138 -3.34 6.70 4.07
CA ALA A 138 -2.40 6.86 2.97
C ALA A 138 -3.11 7.46 1.72
N PHE A 139 -4.30 6.98 1.36
CA PHE A 139 -5.07 7.56 0.27
C PHE A 139 -5.56 8.98 0.57
N CYS A 140 -5.99 9.26 1.80
CA CYS A 140 -6.36 10.62 2.21
C CYS A 140 -5.18 11.60 2.08
N LEU A 141 -3.98 11.19 2.48
CA LEU A 141 -2.77 12.00 2.30
C LEU A 141 -2.44 12.22 0.81
N SER A 142 -2.60 11.19 -0.02
CA SER A 142 -2.44 11.30 -1.47
C SER A 142 -3.40 12.35 -2.06
N ILE A 143 -4.70 12.28 -1.70
CA ILE A 143 -5.73 13.24 -2.13
C ILE A 143 -5.34 14.66 -1.70
N ARG A 144 -4.91 14.84 -0.45
CA ARG A 144 -4.49 16.15 0.06
C ARG A 144 -3.38 16.77 -0.80
N HIS A 145 -2.34 15.99 -1.13
CA HIS A 145 -1.26 16.48 -1.98
C HIS A 145 -1.72 16.82 -3.40
N TYR A 146 -2.58 15.99 -4.02
CA TYR A 146 -3.15 16.31 -5.32
C TYR A 146 -3.95 17.60 -5.31
N HIS A 147 -4.72 17.89 -4.26
CA HIS A 147 -5.44 19.16 -4.11
C HIS A 147 -4.49 20.36 -4.04
N HIS A 148 -3.39 20.28 -3.27
CA HIS A 148 -2.39 21.34 -3.20
C HIS A 148 -1.75 21.62 -4.57
N ILE A 149 -1.37 20.56 -5.28
CA ILE A 149 -0.79 20.68 -6.63
C ILE A 149 -1.77 21.35 -7.59
N GLY A 150 -3.06 21.05 -7.50
CA GLY A 150 -4.10 21.67 -8.34
C GLY A 150 -4.12 23.19 -8.30
N TYR A 151 -3.81 23.78 -7.14
CA TYR A 151 -3.66 25.24 -7.02
C TYR A 151 -2.28 25.71 -7.49
N GLN A 152 -1.21 25.03 -7.11
CA GLN A 152 0.17 25.45 -7.37
C GLN A 152 0.52 25.44 -8.86
N ILE A 153 0.02 24.44 -9.62
CA ILE A 153 0.41 24.23 -11.02
C ILE A 153 -0.12 25.33 -11.95
N ASN A 154 -1.20 26.01 -11.56
CA ASN A 154 -1.88 27.04 -12.36
C ASN A 154 -1.52 28.46 -11.93
N VAL A 155 -0.60 28.66 -10.97
CA VAL A 155 -0.17 29.99 -10.56
C VAL A 155 0.72 30.61 -11.64
N PRO A 156 0.44 31.85 -12.07
CA PRO A 156 1.26 32.55 -13.05
C PRO A 156 2.72 32.66 -12.61
N ARG A 157 3.66 32.33 -13.49
CA ARG A 157 5.12 32.30 -13.17
C ARG A 157 5.70 33.64 -12.79
N ASN A 158 5.06 34.74 -13.18
CA ASN A 158 5.51 36.09 -12.84
C ASN A 158 5.37 36.40 -11.34
N LEU A 159 4.61 35.63 -10.58
CA LEU A 159 4.45 35.83 -9.13
C LEU A 159 5.63 35.29 -8.31
N GLN A 160 6.52 34.50 -8.89
CA GLN A 160 7.78 33.99 -8.31
C GLN A 160 7.65 33.44 -6.86
N LEU A 161 6.57 32.71 -6.56
CA LEU A 161 6.40 32.07 -5.27
C LEU A 161 7.23 30.78 -5.20
N GLU A 162 7.98 30.56 -4.13
CA GLU A 162 8.82 29.37 -3.96
C GLU A 162 8.02 28.07 -4.06
N CYS A 163 6.80 28.04 -3.52
CA CYS A 163 5.91 26.87 -3.54
C CYS A 163 5.32 26.58 -4.93
N THR A 164 5.47 27.45 -5.92
CA THR A 164 4.96 27.29 -7.29
C THR A 164 6.05 27.05 -8.33
N THR A 165 7.28 26.78 -7.89
CA THR A 165 8.35 26.40 -8.82
C THR A 165 8.08 24.98 -9.39
N PRO A 166 8.42 24.71 -10.66
CA PRO A 166 8.23 23.38 -11.26
C PRO A 166 8.87 22.27 -10.44
N LEU A 167 10.02 22.54 -9.83
CA LEU A 167 10.71 21.58 -8.97
C LEU A 167 9.91 21.26 -7.70
N HIS A 168 9.33 22.27 -7.07
CA HIS A 168 8.50 22.10 -5.88
C HIS A 168 7.21 21.33 -6.20
N VAL A 169 6.51 21.72 -7.27
CA VAL A 169 5.29 21.05 -7.74
C VAL A 169 5.56 19.59 -8.12
N ALA A 170 6.69 19.31 -8.78
CA ALA A 170 7.11 17.95 -9.11
C ALA A 170 7.41 17.11 -7.85
N ALA A 171 8.05 17.72 -6.84
CA ALA A 171 8.32 17.05 -5.56
C ALA A 171 7.00 16.70 -4.84
N GLU A 172 6.02 17.63 -4.82
CA GLU A 172 4.69 17.37 -4.25
C GLU A 172 3.92 16.28 -5.01
N LEU A 173 4.01 16.26 -6.35
CA LEU A 173 3.41 15.22 -7.19
C LEU A 173 4.01 13.85 -6.91
N ASN A 174 5.33 13.77 -6.75
CA ASN A 174 6.01 12.55 -6.38
C ASN A 174 5.61 12.09 -4.96
N ARG A 175 5.41 13.04 -4.03
CA ARG A 175 4.94 12.74 -2.66
C ARG A 175 3.52 12.18 -2.67
N ALA A 176 2.59 12.78 -3.45
CA ALA A 176 1.24 12.25 -3.65
C ALA A 176 1.27 10.80 -4.16
N ALA A 177 2.12 10.54 -5.16
CA ALA A 177 2.29 9.20 -5.73
C ALA A 177 2.90 8.19 -4.74
N ILE A 178 3.77 8.63 -3.82
CA ILE A 178 4.30 7.77 -2.75
C ILE A 178 3.17 7.35 -1.81
N TYR A 179 2.32 8.27 -1.36
CA TYR A 179 1.20 7.94 -0.49
C TYR A 179 0.18 7.03 -1.17
N TYR A 180 -0.16 7.28 -2.44
CA TYR A 180 -1.01 6.38 -3.22
C TYR A 180 -0.44 4.95 -3.25
N ARG A 181 0.86 4.82 -3.55
CA ARG A 181 1.54 3.52 -3.59
C ARG A 181 1.55 2.83 -2.22
N LEU A 182 1.73 3.58 -1.11
CA LEU A 182 1.66 3.03 0.24
C LEU A 182 0.27 2.44 0.53
N GLY A 183 -0.79 3.17 0.18
CA GLY A 183 -2.17 2.67 0.29
C GLY A 183 -2.41 1.42 -0.55
N MET A 184 -1.93 1.39 -1.80
CA MET A 184 -2.02 0.20 -2.66
C MET A 184 -1.27 -1.01 -2.09
N ARG A 185 -0.07 -0.79 -1.52
CA ARG A 185 0.68 -1.87 -0.86
C ARG A 185 -0.06 -2.44 0.34
N ALA A 186 -0.68 -1.59 1.16
CA ALA A 186 -1.53 -2.05 2.25
C ALA A 186 -2.67 -2.93 1.70
N PHE A 187 -3.36 -2.51 0.64
CA PHE A 187 -4.40 -3.35 0.01
C PHE A 187 -3.89 -4.71 -0.49
N TYR A 188 -2.66 -4.78 -0.99
CA TYR A 188 -2.08 -6.08 -1.33
C TYR A 188 -1.85 -6.95 -0.10
N PHE A 189 -1.46 -6.35 1.04
CA PHE A 189 -1.29 -7.08 2.31
C PHE A 189 -2.60 -7.41 3.02
N THR A 190 -3.69 -6.73 2.71
CA THR A 190 -5.04 -7.12 3.17
C THR A 190 -5.36 -8.57 2.78
N VAL A 191 -4.88 -9.06 1.60
CA VAL A 191 -5.15 -10.44 1.13
C VAL A 191 -4.52 -11.50 2.05
N PRO A 192 -3.21 -11.47 2.38
CA PRO A 192 -2.64 -12.36 3.38
C PRO A 192 -3.32 -12.29 4.75
N LEU A 193 -3.68 -11.08 5.21
CA LEU A 193 -4.36 -10.91 6.50
C LEU A 193 -5.77 -11.51 6.50
N LEU A 194 -6.52 -11.38 5.41
CA LEU A 194 -7.80 -12.05 5.23
C LEU A 194 -7.64 -13.58 5.25
N LEU A 195 -6.66 -14.09 4.50
CA LEU A 195 -6.41 -15.52 4.45
C LEU A 195 -5.87 -16.08 5.77
N TRP A 196 -5.29 -15.24 6.63
CA TRP A 196 -4.91 -15.64 7.99
C TRP A 196 -6.10 -16.05 8.86
N LEU A 197 -7.29 -15.57 8.57
CA LEU A 197 -8.51 -16.01 9.27
C LEU A 197 -8.71 -17.52 9.14
N PHE A 198 -8.29 -18.12 8.02
CA PHE A 198 -8.37 -19.57 7.74
C PHE A 198 -7.21 -20.38 8.36
N GLY A 199 -6.15 -19.73 8.84
CA GLY A 199 -5.07 -20.39 9.55
C GLY A 199 -3.66 -19.90 9.17
N PRO A 200 -2.63 -20.32 9.94
CA PRO A 200 -1.26 -19.83 9.81
C PRO A 200 -0.57 -20.20 8.49
N LEU A 201 -0.94 -21.31 7.88
CA LEU A 201 -0.36 -21.69 6.57
C LEU A 201 -0.80 -20.75 5.45
N TRP A 202 -2.04 -20.27 5.53
CA TRP A 202 -2.61 -19.40 4.51
C TRP A 202 -1.96 -18.02 4.49
N ILE A 203 -1.64 -17.43 5.66
CA ILE A 203 -0.94 -16.13 5.68
C ILE A 203 0.46 -16.25 5.06
N VAL A 204 1.20 -17.33 5.36
CA VAL A 204 2.57 -17.51 4.82
C VAL A 204 2.53 -17.70 3.31
N GLY A 205 1.65 -18.57 2.81
CA GLY A 205 1.50 -18.82 1.36
C GLY A 205 1.06 -17.57 0.60
N ALA A 206 0.04 -16.86 1.13
CA ALA A 206 -0.43 -15.62 0.52
C ALA A 206 0.60 -14.51 0.54
N THR A 207 1.37 -14.39 1.65
CA THR A 207 2.46 -13.40 1.72
C THR A 207 3.54 -13.69 0.67
N ALA A 208 3.93 -14.95 0.49
CA ALA A 208 4.89 -15.34 -0.54
C ALA A 208 4.39 -14.96 -1.94
N LEU A 209 3.10 -15.22 -2.23
CA LEU A 209 2.48 -14.84 -3.49
C LEU A 209 2.48 -13.32 -3.70
N VAL A 210 2.07 -12.55 -2.69
CA VAL A 210 2.06 -11.07 -2.76
C VAL A 210 3.48 -10.54 -2.96
N LEU A 211 4.48 -11.08 -2.28
CA LEU A 211 5.88 -10.66 -2.46
C LEU A 211 6.38 -10.99 -3.87
N TYR A 212 5.99 -12.12 -4.44
CA TYR A 212 6.30 -12.45 -5.83
C TYR A 212 5.72 -11.41 -6.80
N PHE A 213 4.45 -11.03 -6.65
CA PHE A 213 3.83 -9.98 -7.46
C PHE A 213 4.50 -8.62 -7.26
N LEU A 214 4.78 -8.23 -6.02
CA LEU A 214 5.45 -6.97 -5.72
C LEU A 214 6.85 -6.90 -6.34
N TYR A 215 7.58 -8.00 -6.36
CA TYR A 215 8.90 -8.05 -7.02
C TYR A 215 8.80 -7.73 -8.51
N HIS A 216 7.80 -8.25 -9.20
CA HIS A 216 7.56 -7.95 -10.62
C HIS A 216 7.08 -6.51 -10.84
N LEU A 217 6.24 -5.97 -9.96
CA LEU A 217 5.74 -4.60 -10.05
C LEU A 217 6.81 -3.54 -9.74
N ASP A 218 7.70 -3.81 -8.80
CA ASP A 218 8.74 -2.87 -8.37
C ASP A 218 9.92 -2.80 -9.35
N ARG A 219 10.08 -3.82 -10.20
CA ARG A 219 11.15 -3.89 -11.20
C ARG A 219 10.82 -3.05 -12.43
N ALA A 220 11.77 -2.25 -12.88
CA ALA A 220 11.65 -1.54 -14.15
C ALA A 220 11.49 -2.54 -15.32
N PRO A 221 10.64 -2.25 -16.33
CA PRO A 221 10.56 -3.06 -17.53
C PRO A 221 11.96 -3.11 -18.18
N ARG A 222 12.38 -4.31 -18.57
CA ARG A 222 13.66 -4.50 -19.27
C ARG A 222 13.48 -3.93 -20.68
N ASN A 223 14.27 -2.92 -21.03
CA ASN A 223 14.32 -2.45 -22.41
C ASN A 223 15.03 -3.53 -23.25
N ASP A 224 14.26 -4.43 -23.83
CA ASP A 224 14.81 -5.42 -24.80
C ASP A 224 15.29 -4.77 -26.10
N ALA A 225 15.15 -3.44 -26.24
CA ALA A 225 15.61 -2.68 -27.39
C ALA A 225 17.14 -2.55 -27.47
N GLU A 226 17.90 -2.85 -26.42
CA GLU A 226 19.36 -2.85 -26.44
C GLU A 226 19.98 -4.16 -26.98
N LEU A 227 19.16 -5.20 -27.23
CA LEU A 227 19.63 -6.48 -27.77
C LEU A 227 19.53 -6.58 -29.30
N THR A 228 19.10 -5.51 -29.99
CA THR A 228 18.89 -5.45 -31.42
C THR A 228 19.77 -4.41 -32.13
N GLN A 229 20.88 -3.95 -31.50
CA GLN A 229 21.91 -3.15 -32.15
C GLN A 229 23.23 -3.90 -32.25
#